data_a11a599dd0e8546b6e1cbb7cb38c5e22
#
_entry.id   a11a599dd0e8546b6e1cbb7cb38c5e22
#
_cell.length_a   1.000
_cell.length_b   1.000
_cell.length_c   1.000
_cell.angle_alpha   90.00
_cell.angle_beta   90.00
_cell.angle_gamma   90.00
#
_symmetry.space_group_name_H-M   'P 1'
#
loop_
_entity.id
_entity.type
_entity.pdbx_description
1 polymer ?
#
loop_
_entity_poly.entity_id
_entity_poly.type
_entity_poly.pdbx_seq_one_letter_code
_entity_poly.pdbx_strand_id
1 'polypeptide(L)'
;MDIRISSEGINISPKSKLKIQKKIGTKVEKLLAHLSQDLKTGHLRIEKLKYRQYKANFEMLLPGKNGRIVAQNINHQLLTTVTGLREIIERQITKYKNLTFNPKKKTKTTTLN
;
A
#
# COMPACT_ATOMS: atom_id res chain seq x y z
N MET A 1 5.49 -7.77 8.21
CA MET A 1 4.58 -7.71 7.06
C MET A 1 5.08 -8.56 5.92
N ASP A 2 4.20 -9.31 5.30
CA ASP A 2 4.52 -10.14 4.15
C ASP A 2 3.98 -9.47 2.88
N ILE A 3 4.89 -9.05 2.00
CA ILE A 3 4.52 -8.46 0.71
C ILE A 3 4.96 -9.40 -0.39
N ARG A 4 3.99 -9.90 -1.15
CA ARG A 4 4.26 -10.74 -2.32
C ARG A 4 4.36 -9.85 -3.55
N ILE A 5 5.46 -9.96 -4.27
CA ILE A 5 5.69 -9.16 -5.46
C ILE A 5 5.62 -10.04 -6.70
N SER A 6 4.74 -9.66 -7.62
CA SER A 6 4.70 -10.25 -8.95
C SER A 6 4.99 -9.16 -9.98
N SER A 7 5.50 -9.58 -11.14
CA SER A 7 5.86 -8.63 -12.19
C SER A 7 5.48 -9.17 -13.57
N GLU A 8 5.18 -8.25 -14.48
CA GLU A 8 4.81 -8.56 -15.85
C GLU A 8 5.52 -7.58 -16.79
N GLY A 9 6.17 -8.11 -17.82
CA GLY A 9 6.92 -7.32 -18.79
C GLY A 9 8.23 -6.76 -18.27
N ILE A 10 8.64 -7.16 -17.06
CA ILE A 10 9.89 -6.72 -16.43
C ILE A 10 10.37 -7.81 -15.48
N ASN A 11 11.68 -8.01 -15.44
CA ASN A 11 12.32 -8.89 -14.48
C ASN A 11 12.89 -8.04 -13.35
N ILE A 12 12.41 -8.28 -12.13
CA ILE A 12 12.88 -7.56 -10.95
C ILE A 12 13.81 -8.49 -10.18
N SER A 13 15.06 -8.05 -9.96
CA SER A 13 16.03 -8.84 -9.24
C SER A 13 15.61 -9.06 -7.79
N PRO A 14 16.07 -10.14 -7.13
CA PRO A 14 15.75 -10.35 -5.70
C PRO A 14 16.18 -9.18 -4.83
N LYS A 15 17.31 -8.55 -5.14
CA LYS A 15 17.80 -7.38 -4.42
C LYS A 15 16.84 -6.20 -4.55
N SER A 16 16.34 -5.95 -5.75
CA SER A 16 15.35 -4.88 -5.99
C SER A 16 14.02 -5.19 -5.31
N LYS A 17 13.59 -6.44 -5.33
CA LYS A 17 12.37 -6.86 -4.61
C LYS A 17 12.48 -6.57 -3.12
N LEU A 18 13.63 -6.86 -2.51
CA LEU A 18 13.87 -6.57 -1.10
C LEU A 18 13.79 -5.07 -0.80
N LYS A 19 14.36 -4.25 -1.66
CA LYS A 19 14.28 -2.78 -1.50
C LYS A 19 12.83 -2.29 -1.56
N ILE A 20 12.07 -2.80 -2.51
CA ILE A 20 10.66 -2.44 -2.67
C ILE A 20 9.86 -2.89 -1.47
N GLN A 21 10.06 -4.12 -1.00
CA GLN A 21 9.38 -4.65 0.18
C GLN A 21 9.66 -3.80 1.40
N LYS A 22 10.91 -3.39 1.61
CA LYS A 22 11.29 -2.53 2.74
C LYS A 22 10.65 -1.16 2.63
N LYS A 23 10.66 -0.58 1.43
CA LYS A 23 10.13 0.76 1.21
C LYS A 23 8.65 0.87 1.56
N ILE A 24 7.88 -0.12 1.20
CA ILE A 24 6.44 -0.17 1.51
C ILE A 24 6.21 -0.75 2.90
N GLY A 25 6.84 -1.88 3.20
CA GLY A 25 6.61 -2.63 4.43
C GLY A 25 6.94 -1.86 5.70
N THR A 26 8.04 -1.11 5.73
CA THR A 26 8.42 -0.34 6.90
C THR A 26 7.34 0.66 7.29
N LYS A 27 6.77 1.35 6.30
CA LYS A 27 5.72 2.33 6.56
C LYS A 27 4.43 1.68 7.03
N VAL A 28 4.03 0.59 6.36
CA VAL A 28 2.81 -0.14 6.73
C VAL A 28 2.96 -0.74 8.12
N GLU A 29 4.12 -1.30 8.46
CA GLU A 29 4.38 -1.85 9.78
C GLU A 29 4.21 -0.80 10.88
N LYS A 30 4.69 0.41 10.65
CA LYS A 30 4.51 1.52 11.59
C LYS A 30 3.04 1.87 11.78
N LEU A 31 2.30 1.96 10.70
CA LEU A 31 0.90 2.34 10.73
C LEU A 31 0.02 1.26 11.34
N LEU A 32 0.39 0.00 11.18
CA LEU A 32 -0.40 -1.14 11.62
C LEU A 32 0.29 -1.95 12.73
N ALA A 33 1.08 -1.28 13.57
CA ALA A 33 1.84 -1.94 14.61
C ALA A 33 0.96 -2.70 15.61
N HIS A 34 -0.30 -2.30 15.74
CA HIS A 34 -1.26 -2.94 16.66
C HIS A 34 -1.83 -4.27 16.13
N LEU A 35 -1.59 -4.59 14.86
CA LEU A 35 -2.07 -5.83 14.27
C LEU A 35 -0.98 -6.91 14.27
N SER A 36 -1.38 -8.18 14.37
CA SER A 36 -0.45 -9.29 14.29
C SER A 36 0.08 -9.45 12.85
N GLN A 37 1.26 -10.09 12.72
CA GLN A 37 1.94 -10.22 11.43
C GLN A 37 1.12 -10.98 10.39
N ASP A 38 0.41 -12.00 10.80
CA ASP A 38 -0.40 -12.83 9.88
C ASP A 38 -1.59 -12.06 9.29
N LEU A 39 -1.96 -10.92 9.87
CA LEU A 39 -2.99 -10.04 9.34
C LEU A 39 -2.44 -8.99 8.39
N LYS A 40 -1.12 -8.92 8.21
CA LYS A 40 -0.46 -7.90 7.40
C LYS A 40 0.19 -8.53 6.17
N THR A 41 -0.64 -8.98 5.24
CA THR A 41 -0.19 -9.55 3.97
C THR A 41 -0.65 -8.65 2.83
N GLY A 42 0.30 -8.22 2.01
CA GLY A 42 0.00 -7.39 0.85
C GLY A 42 0.47 -8.05 -0.44
N HIS A 43 -0.18 -7.70 -1.54
CA HIS A 43 0.20 -8.16 -2.86
C HIS A 43 0.52 -6.94 -3.74
N LEU A 44 1.74 -6.89 -4.23
CA LEU A 44 2.22 -5.83 -5.11
C LEU A 44 2.46 -6.41 -6.50
N ARG A 45 1.79 -5.84 -7.50
CA ARG A 45 1.99 -6.23 -8.88
C ARG A 45 2.61 -5.06 -9.64
N ILE A 46 3.71 -5.33 -10.33
CA ILE A 46 4.42 -4.33 -11.12
C ILE A 46 4.38 -4.73 -12.58
N GLU A 47 3.92 -3.81 -13.43
CA GLU A 47 3.84 -4.02 -14.86
C GLU A 47 4.65 -2.96 -15.59
N LYS A 48 5.37 -3.37 -16.63
CA LYS A 48 5.98 -2.43 -17.54
C LYS A 48 5.00 -2.16 -18.67
N LEU A 49 4.60 -0.91 -18.81
CA LEU A 49 3.67 -0.47 -19.85
C LEU A 49 4.45 0.03 -21.09
N LYS A 50 3.70 0.41 -22.12
CA LYS A 50 4.28 1.08 -23.29
C LYS A 50 4.81 2.46 -22.89
N TYR A 51 5.69 3.03 -23.72
CA TYR A 51 6.27 4.36 -23.52
C TYR A 51 7.08 4.49 -22.23
N ARG A 52 7.78 3.40 -21.86
CA ARG A 52 8.68 3.37 -20.68
C ARG A 52 7.98 3.76 -19.37
N GLN A 53 6.74 3.36 -19.23
CA GLN A 53 5.99 3.57 -17.99
C GLN A 53 5.94 2.30 -17.16
N TYR A 54 5.86 2.49 -15.84
CA TYR A 54 5.70 1.41 -14.88
C TYR A 54 4.41 1.64 -14.11
N LYS A 55 3.64 0.58 -13.96
CA LYS A 55 2.40 0.59 -13.20
C LYS A 55 2.57 -0.33 -12.02
N ALA A 56 2.28 0.18 -10.83
CA ALA A 56 2.31 -0.60 -9.60
C ALA A 56 0.92 -0.62 -8.99
N ASN A 57 0.43 -1.82 -8.69
CA ASN A 57 -0.84 -2.04 -8.01
C ASN A 57 -0.58 -2.74 -6.70
N PHE A 58 -1.18 -2.24 -5.63
CA PHE A 58 -1.08 -2.85 -4.32
C PHE A 58 -2.47 -3.18 -3.79
N GLU A 59 -2.60 -4.35 -3.21
CA GLU A 59 -3.84 -4.76 -2.56
C GLU A 59 -3.52 -5.43 -1.24
N MET A 60 -4.28 -5.08 -0.21
CA MET A 60 -4.15 -5.62 1.12
C MET A 60 -5.53 -5.68 1.75
N LEU A 61 -5.82 -6.75 2.46
CA LEU A 61 -7.08 -6.90 3.16
C LEU A 61 -6.84 -6.87 4.66
N LEU A 62 -7.41 -5.86 5.32
CA LEU A 62 -7.33 -5.68 6.76
C LEU A 62 -8.65 -6.10 7.40
N PRO A 63 -8.66 -6.39 8.72
CA PRO A 63 -9.91 -6.76 9.40
C PRO A 63 -10.93 -5.63 9.38
N GLY A 64 -12.21 -6.00 9.26
CA GLY A 64 -13.30 -5.06 9.36
C GLY A 64 -13.89 -4.66 8.01
N LYS A 65 -14.93 -3.84 8.09
CA LYS A 65 -15.75 -3.44 6.95
C LYS A 65 -14.99 -2.66 5.88
N ASN A 66 -14.08 -1.79 6.32
CA ASN A 66 -13.36 -0.88 5.44
C ASN A 66 -11.91 -1.32 5.23
N GLY A 67 -11.66 -2.63 5.38
CA GLY A 67 -10.29 -3.14 5.41
C GLY A 67 -9.61 -3.35 4.07
N ARG A 68 -10.32 -3.17 2.96
CA ARG A 68 -9.69 -3.36 1.66
C ARG A 68 -8.89 -2.14 1.28
N ILE A 69 -7.57 -2.32 1.20
CA ILE A 69 -6.65 -1.27 0.78
C ILE A 69 -6.22 -1.55 -0.65
N VAL A 70 -6.49 -0.62 -1.54
CA VAL A 70 -6.12 -0.74 -2.95
C VAL A 70 -5.45 0.56 -3.38
N ALA A 71 -4.28 0.45 -3.98
CA ALA A 71 -3.52 1.61 -4.44
C ALA A 71 -2.91 1.31 -5.80
N GLN A 72 -2.81 2.34 -6.63
CA GLN A 72 -2.23 2.24 -7.96
C GLN A 72 -1.45 3.50 -8.26
N ASN A 73 -0.29 3.34 -8.90
CA ASN A 73 0.50 4.47 -9.35
C ASN A 73 1.20 4.13 -10.66
N ILE A 74 1.37 5.11 -11.52
CA ILE A 74 2.04 4.98 -12.80
C ILE A 74 3.09 6.09 -12.92
N ASN A 75 4.31 5.73 -13.29
CA ASN A 75 5.37 6.70 -13.50
C ASN A 75 6.41 6.15 -14.48
N HIS A 76 7.32 7.00 -14.94
CA HIS A 76 8.37 6.62 -15.88
C HIS A 76 9.55 5.92 -15.21
N GLN A 77 9.66 5.99 -13.89
CA GLN A 77 10.73 5.35 -13.13
C GLN A 77 10.15 4.40 -12.10
N LEU A 78 10.76 3.23 -11.98
CA LEU A 78 10.26 2.20 -11.09
C LEU A 78 10.24 2.66 -9.62
N LEU A 79 11.34 3.21 -9.14
CA LEU A 79 11.42 3.66 -7.74
C LEU A 79 10.46 4.81 -7.45
N THR A 80 10.27 5.72 -8.40
CA THR A 80 9.30 6.81 -8.26
C THR A 80 7.88 6.27 -8.21
N THR A 81 7.59 5.25 -9.03
CA THR A 81 6.29 4.58 -9.02
C THR A 81 6.00 3.96 -7.66
N VAL A 82 6.99 3.28 -7.08
CA VAL A 82 6.85 2.64 -5.76
C VAL A 82 6.70 3.68 -4.65
N THR A 83 7.46 4.76 -4.71
CA THR A 83 7.39 5.83 -3.72
C THR A 83 6.00 6.49 -3.71
N GLY A 84 5.49 6.82 -4.89
CA GLY A 84 4.14 7.38 -5.01
C GLY A 84 3.07 6.41 -4.55
N LEU A 85 3.24 5.13 -4.85
CA LEU A 85 2.34 4.09 -4.39
C LEU A 85 2.31 4.02 -2.85
N ARG A 86 3.47 4.10 -2.22
CA ARG A 86 3.59 4.10 -0.76
C ARG A 86 2.78 5.23 -0.14
N GLU A 87 2.83 6.42 -0.72
CA GLU A 87 2.06 7.56 -0.22
C GLU A 87 0.56 7.32 -0.31
N ILE A 88 0.11 6.71 -1.39
CA ILE A 88 -1.31 6.36 -1.56
C ILE A 88 -1.74 5.31 -0.54
N ILE A 89 -0.91 4.29 -0.34
CA ILE A 89 -1.17 3.24 0.66
C ILE A 89 -1.28 3.87 2.04
N GLU A 90 -0.35 4.77 2.39
CA GLU A 90 -0.35 5.45 3.68
C GLU A 90 -1.64 6.21 3.92
N ARG A 91 -2.11 6.96 2.93
CA ARG A 91 -3.38 7.70 3.04
C ARG A 91 -4.56 6.76 3.24
N GLN A 92 -4.60 5.65 2.52
CA GLN A 92 -5.70 4.70 2.66
C GLN A 92 -5.70 3.99 3.99
N ILE A 93 -4.53 3.62 4.51
CA ILE A 93 -4.43 2.99 5.83
C ILE A 93 -4.84 3.99 6.92
N THR A 94 -4.41 5.24 6.80
CA THR A 94 -4.81 6.28 7.75
C THR A 94 -6.32 6.45 7.76
N LYS A 95 -6.93 6.48 6.59
CA LYS A 95 -8.38 6.54 6.47
C LYS A 95 -9.07 5.33 7.11
N TYR A 96 -8.54 4.14 6.84
CA TYR A 96 -9.04 2.91 7.44
C TYR A 96 -9.00 2.97 8.97
N LYS A 97 -7.88 3.41 9.54
CA LYS A 97 -7.72 3.54 10.99
C LYS A 97 -8.70 4.53 11.58
N ASN A 98 -8.89 5.66 10.92
CA ASN A 98 -9.84 6.67 11.38
C ASN A 98 -11.27 6.15 11.36
N LEU A 99 -11.64 5.40 10.34
CA LEU A 99 -12.98 4.83 10.22
C LEU A 99 -13.23 3.68 11.21
N THR A 100 -12.19 2.91 11.51
CA THR A 100 -12.31 1.68 12.30
C THR A 100 -12.09 1.95 13.78
N PHE A 101 -11.08 2.74 14.13
CA PHE A 101 -10.65 2.93 15.51
C PHE A 101 -11.01 4.28 16.11
N ASN A 102 -11.45 5.25 15.30
CA ASN A 102 -11.84 6.58 15.75
C ASN A 102 -13.16 7.04 15.13
N PRO A 103 -14.24 6.25 15.28
CA PRO A 103 -15.52 6.62 14.68
C PRO A 103 -16.09 7.93 15.24
N LYS A 104 -15.83 8.22 16.53
CA LYS A 104 -16.26 9.49 17.16
C LYS A 104 -15.63 10.70 16.49
N LYS A 105 -14.35 10.61 16.14
CA LYS A 105 -13.63 11.69 15.48
C LYS A 105 -14.26 12.00 14.13
N LYS A 106 -14.59 10.98 13.36
CA LYS A 106 -15.24 11.14 12.06
C LYS A 106 -16.62 11.76 12.21
N THR A 107 -17.41 11.25 13.13
CA THR A 107 -18.76 11.74 13.41
C THR A 107 -18.73 13.20 13.84
N LYS A 108 -17.82 13.55 14.73
CA LYS A 108 -17.66 14.91 15.20
C LYS A 108 -17.31 15.86 14.06
N THR A 109 -16.41 15.46 13.18
CA THR A 109 -16.03 16.25 12.02
C THR A 109 -17.22 16.46 11.10
N THR A 110 -18.01 15.44 10.87
CA THR A 110 -19.20 15.51 10.06
C THR A 110 -20.24 16.45 10.69
N THR A 111 -20.39 16.38 11.98
CA THR A 111 -21.36 17.22 12.70
C THR A 111 -21.00 18.70 12.62
N LEU A 112 -19.72 19.02 12.63
CA LEU A 112 -19.27 20.41 12.56
C LEU A 112 -19.43 21.02 11.16
N ASN A 113 -19.64 20.21 10.18
CA ASN A 113 -19.85 20.65 8.82
C ASN A 113 -21.34 20.88 8.57
#